data_923813b996f7a32db96550820d8909ed
#
_entry.id   923813b996f7a32db96550820d8909ed
#
_cell.length_a   1.000
_cell.length_b   1.000
_cell.length_c   1.000
_cell.angle_alpha   90.00
_cell.angle_beta   90.00
_cell.angle_gamma   90.00
#
_symmetry.space_group_name_H-M   'P 1'
#
loop_
_entity.id
_entity.type
_entity.pdbx_description
1 polymer ?
#
loop_
_entity_poly.entity_id
_entity_poly.type
_entity_poly.pdbx_seq_one_letter_code
_entity_poly.pdbx_strand_id
1 'polypeptide(L)'
;MAGDKKYFYGPVPSRRLGRSYGVDIVPFKVCTLDCVYCQLGKTTDRTIKRKDYGPIEPILAELRETLAEGLEADFITIAGSGEPTLNLRLGELIDGIKKISDIPVAILTNGTLLYKEDVRADCAKADVVMPSLDAGDEKTFERINRPHKDISIENLISGLCAFRDEFAGGIWLEVFFVEGLNTDAEQIAKIRDAIGLIRPDKVQLNTAVRPTAETDIKRLNAEKLQAIAASLGPKCEVVADFSLSHHGKSFENKAEDVLSILKRRPCSLNDICSGLGIGRNEALKYVTGLQHKGIIHSEKKDGRIFFKVN
;
A
#
# COMPACT_ATOMS: atom_id res chain seq x y z
N MET A 1 -28.06 6.90 -10.75
CA MET A 1 -26.92 7.83 -10.63
C MET A 1 -25.98 7.21 -9.60
N ALA A 2 -24.84 6.64 -10.03
CA ALA A 2 -23.82 6.17 -9.10
C ALA A 2 -23.27 7.39 -8.37
N GLY A 3 -23.49 7.45 -7.05
CA GLY A 3 -22.96 8.53 -6.23
C GLY A 3 -21.42 8.53 -6.25
N ASP A 4 -20.80 9.69 -6.17
CA ASP A 4 -19.35 9.85 -6.06
C ASP A 4 -18.84 9.00 -4.89
N LYS A 5 -18.08 7.93 -5.17
CA LYS A 5 -17.47 7.09 -4.14
C LYS A 5 -16.44 7.91 -3.36
N LYS A 6 -16.81 8.25 -2.13
CA LYS A 6 -16.04 9.20 -1.32
C LYS A 6 -14.88 8.52 -0.57
N TYR A 7 -15.07 7.27 -0.14
CA TYR A 7 -14.13 6.57 0.74
C TYR A 7 -13.43 5.41 0.06
N PHE A 8 -14.07 4.78 -0.92
CA PHE A 8 -13.53 3.62 -1.61
C PHE A 8 -12.93 3.97 -2.98
N TYR A 9 -12.07 3.09 -3.45
CA TYR A 9 -11.50 3.16 -4.80
C TYR A 9 -11.25 1.75 -5.35
N GLY A 10 -11.36 1.62 -6.66
CA GLY A 10 -11.16 0.34 -7.33
C GLY A 10 -12.49 -0.38 -7.63
N PRO A 11 -12.45 -1.72 -7.75
CA PRO A 11 -11.31 -2.63 -7.48
C PRO A 11 -10.11 -2.35 -8.39
N VAL A 12 -8.90 -2.38 -7.80
CA VAL A 12 -7.64 -2.20 -8.54
C VAL A 12 -6.82 -3.48 -8.52
N PRO A 13 -6.10 -3.81 -9.62
CA PRO A 13 -5.22 -4.97 -9.61
C PRO A 13 -4.05 -4.72 -8.67
N SER A 14 -3.97 -5.54 -7.65
CA SER A 14 -2.85 -5.59 -6.72
C SER A 14 -1.95 -6.77 -7.07
N ARG A 15 -0.64 -6.54 -7.10
CA ARG A 15 0.36 -7.61 -7.30
C ARG A 15 0.36 -8.65 -6.19
N ARG A 16 -0.22 -8.30 -5.04
CA ARG A 16 -0.20 -9.08 -3.80
C ARG A 16 -1.57 -9.65 -3.42
N LEU A 17 -2.62 -8.90 -3.72
CA LEU A 17 -3.98 -9.14 -3.21
C LEU A 17 -5.01 -9.41 -4.32
N GLY A 18 -4.58 -9.62 -5.58
CA GLY A 18 -5.53 -9.78 -6.67
C GLY A 18 -6.35 -8.51 -6.92
N ARG A 19 -7.67 -8.61 -7.02
CA ARG A 19 -8.59 -7.48 -7.15
C ARG A 19 -8.82 -6.87 -5.78
N SER A 20 -8.20 -5.74 -5.52
CA SER A 20 -8.25 -5.04 -4.23
C SER A 20 -9.27 -3.89 -4.29
N TYR A 21 -10.30 -3.92 -3.45
CA TYR A 21 -11.21 -2.81 -3.23
C TYR A 21 -10.71 -2.00 -2.03
N GLY A 22 -10.12 -0.85 -2.29
CA GLY A 22 -9.38 -0.09 -1.29
C GLY A 22 -10.26 0.93 -0.56
N VAL A 23 -10.08 1.07 0.75
CA VAL A 23 -10.68 2.12 1.56
C VAL A 23 -9.59 2.98 2.20
N ASP A 24 -9.77 4.30 2.12
CA ASP A 24 -8.88 5.30 2.69
C ASP A 24 -9.53 5.97 3.90
N ILE A 25 -8.90 5.83 5.05
CA ILE A 25 -9.46 6.24 6.35
C ILE A 25 -8.62 7.29 7.08
N VAL A 26 -7.61 7.81 6.41
CA VAL A 26 -6.75 8.88 6.95
C VAL A 26 -6.56 9.98 5.90
N PRO A 27 -6.39 11.25 6.32
CA PRO A 27 -6.15 12.34 5.39
C PRO A 27 -4.86 12.13 4.58
N PHE A 28 -4.83 12.74 3.40
CA PHE A 28 -3.68 12.67 2.50
C PHE A 28 -2.38 13.08 3.20
N LYS A 29 -1.38 12.17 3.15
CA LYS A 29 -0.03 12.35 3.69
C LYS A 29 0.04 12.65 5.20
N VAL A 30 -0.95 12.13 5.98
CA VAL A 30 -0.83 11.97 7.42
C VAL A 30 -0.21 10.59 7.70
N CYS A 31 1.03 10.56 8.16
CA CYS A 31 1.80 9.32 8.29
C CYS A 31 2.78 9.41 9.47
N THR A 32 3.27 8.28 9.94
CA THR A 32 4.34 8.19 10.95
C THR A 32 5.72 8.29 10.33
N LEU A 33 5.83 8.09 9.01
CA LEU A 33 7.06 8.06 8.21
C LEU A 33 7.02 9.10 7.09
N ASP A 34 8.20 9.44 6.53
CA ASP A 34 8.36 10.22 5.31
C ASP A 34 9.32 9.51 4.35
N CYS A 35 8.94 8.31 3.92
CA CYS A 35 9.81 7.42 3.14
C CYS A 35 10.25 8.05 1.82
N VAL A 36 11.55 7.94 1.51
CA VAL A 36 12.16 8.47 0.26
C VAL A 36 11.54 7.90 -1.00
N TYR A 37 10.99 6.68 -0.92
CA TYR A 37 10.36 5.95 -2.02
C TYR A 37 8.85 6.11 -2.10
N CYS A 38 8.22 6.92 -1.24
CA CYS A 38 6.77 7.05 -1.20
C CYS A 38 6.20 7.53 -2.54
N GLN A 39 5.26 6.78 -3.11
CA GLN A 39 4.66 7.11 -4.41
C GLN A 39 3.68 8.29 -4.35
N LEU A 40 3.26 8.69 -3.15
CA LEU A 40 2.37 9.83 -2.89
C LEU A 40 3.12 11.15 -2.61
N GLY A 41 4.45 11.12 -2.63
CA GLY A 41 5.28 12.29 -2.32
C GLY A 41 5.58 12.44 -0.82
N LYS A 42 6.05 13.64 -0.42
CA LYS A 42 6.47 13.92 0.95
C LYS A 42 5.32 13.94 1.94
N THR A 43 5.58 13.48 3.16
CA THR A 43 4.61 13.53 4.27
C THR A 43 4.40 14.95 4.75
N THR A 44 3.15 15.38 4.85
CA THR A 44 2.78 16.76 5.26
C THR A 44 2.49 16.88 6.76
N ASP A 45 1.96 15.81 7.38
CA ASP A 45 1.76 15.71 8.84
C ASP A 45 2.40 14.41 9.33
N ARG A 46 3.65 14.50 9.82
CA ARG A 46 4.38 13.36 10.39
C ARG A 46 4.10 13.26 11.88
N THR A 47 3.25 12.30 12.25
CA THR A 47 2.70 12.19 13.60
C THR A 47 2.57 10.73 14.06
N ILE A 48 2.60 10.51 15.38
CA ILE A 48 2.25 9.23 16.03
C ILE A 48 0.93 9.32 16.78
N LYS A 49 0.27 10.49 16.72
CA LYS A 49 -0.97 10.73 17.45
C LYS A 49 -2.15 10.15 16.70
N ARG A 50 -2.75 9.11 17.24
CA ARG A 50 -4.00 8.54 16.76
C ARG A 50 -5.14 9.54 16.95
N LYS A 51 -6.03 9.65 15.96
CA LYS A 51 -7.21 10.52 15.97
C LYS A 51 -8.41 9.81 15.34
N ASP A 52 -9.60 10.28 15.63
CA ASP A 52 -10.79 9.97 14.84
C ASP A 52 -10.75 10.84 13.57
N TYR A 53 -10.59 10.20 12.42
CA TYR A 53 -10.52 10.88 11.12
C TYR A 53 -11.83 10.85 10.34
N GLY A 54 -12.89 10.36 10.92
CA GLY A 54 -14.19 10.44 10.27
C GLY A 54 -15.16 9.33 10.63
N PRO A 55 -16.40 9.49 10.17
CA PRO A 55 -17.50 8.62 10.56
C PRO A 55 -17.40 7.25 9.87
N ILE A 56 -17.57 6.17 10.62
CA ILE A 56 -17.54 4.79 10.12
C ILE A 56 -18.83 4.43 9.35
N GLU A 57 -19.99 4.86 9.84
CA GLU A 57 -21.27 4.50 9.21
C GLU A 57 -21.41 4.94 7.75
N PRO A 58 -21.01 6.14 7.31
CA PRO A 58 -21.00 6.49 5.89
C PRO A 58 -20.08 5.60 5.03
N ILE A 59 -18.94 5.15 5.58
CA ILE A 59 -18.03 4.21 4.90
C ILE A 59 -18.73 2.87 4.71
N LEU A 60 -19.36 2.35 5.76
CA LEU A 60 -20.08 1.08 5.70
C LEU A 60 -21.33 1.16 4.81
N ALA A 61 -22.01 2.31 4.77
CA ALA A 61 -23.14 2.54 3.86
C ALA A 61 -22.71 2.46 2.39
N GLU A 62 -21.61 3.17 2.02
CA GLU A 62 -21.04 3.11 0.67
C GLU A 62 -20.61 1.67 0.28
N LEU A 63 -20.05 0.91 1.24
CA LEU A 63 -19.72 -0.49 1.00
C LEU A 63 -20.96 -1.35 0.74
N ARG A 64 -22.04 -1.20 1.54
CA ARG A 64 -23.31 -1.94 1.35
C ARG A 64 -23.90 -1.68 -0.05
N GLU A 65 -23.89 -0.43 -0.49
CA GLU A 65 -24.36 -0.05 -1.84
C GLU A 65 -23.53 -0.75 -2.92
N THR A 66 -22.20 -0.69 -2.81
CA THR A 66 -21.30 -1.32 -3.79
C THR A 66 -21.41 -2.85 -3.80
N LEU A 67 -21.62 -3.48 -2.65
CA LEU A 67 -21.89 -4.92 -2.55
C LEU A 67 -23.21 -5.29 -3.24
N ALA A 68 -24.26 -4.49 -3.05
CA ALA A 68 -25.57 -4.69 -3.72
C ALA A 68 -25.47 -4.53 -5.24
N GLU A 69 -24.55 -3.70 -5.74
CA GLU A 69 -24.23 -3.56 -7.16
C GLU A 69 -23.41 -4.72 -7.74
N GLY A 70 -22.98 -5.69 -6.91
CA GLY A 70 -22.23 -6.87 -7.33
C GLY A 70 -20.73 -6.65 -7.36
N LEU A 71 -20.17 -6.09 -6.30
CA LEU A 71 -18.72 -5.95 -6.12
C LEU A 71 -17.99 -7.29 -6.27
N GLU A 72 -17.06 -7.36 -7.20
CA GLU A 72 -16.13 -8.47 -7.37
C GLU A 72 -14.72 -8.05 -6.92
N ALA A 73 -14.34 -8.44 -5.70
CA ALA A 73 -13.02 -8.18 -5.14
C ALA A 73 -12.49 -9.42 -4.41
N ASP A 74 -11.17 -9.60 -4.43
CA ASP A 74 -10.50 -10.68 -3.71
C ASP A 74 -10.16 -10.25 -2.28
N PHE A 75 -10.01 -8.95 -2.05
CA PHE A 75 -9.81 -8.32 -0.75
C PHE A 75 -10.47 -6.94 -0.66
N ILE A 76 -11.02 -6.61 0.51
CA ILE A 76 -11.25 -5.24 0.93
C ILE A 76 -9.98 -4.78 1.65
N THR A 77 -9.34 -3.71 1.15
CA THR A 77 -8.00 -3.33 1.60
C THR A 77 -8.02 -1.98 2.30
N ILE A 78 -7.71 -1.97 3.59
CA ILE A 78 -7.52 -0.73 4.33
C ILE A 78 -6.12 -0.23 4.05
N ALA A 79 -6.03 0.82 3.25
CA ALA A 79 -4.80 1.40 2.77
C ALA A 79 -5.07 2.85 2.37
N GLY A 80 -4.11 3.52 1.78
CA GLY A 80 -4.44 4.77 1.14
C GLY A 80 -3.39 5.84 1.26
N SER A 81 -3.83 7.03 1.58
CA SER A 81 -3.07 8.26 1.43
C SER A 81 -2.13 8.57 2.60
N GLY A 82 -2.14 7.74 3.65
CA GLY A 82 -1.33 7.88 4.85
C GLY A 82 -1.15 6.56 5.60
N GLU A 83 -0.95 6.61 6.91
CA GLU A 83 -0.82 5.43 7.77
C GLU A 83 -2.17 5.08 8.43
N PRO A 84 -2.83 3.98 8.07
CA PRO A 84 -4.17 3.66 8.53
C PRO A 84 -4.25 3.40 10.04
N THR A 85 -3.19 2.93 10.69
CA THR A 85 -3.18 2.69 12.15
C THR A 85 -3.23 3.97 12.99
N LEU A 86 -3.09 5.14 12.36
CA LEU A 86 -3.34 6.44 13.00
C LEU A 86 -4.84 6.69 13.25
N ASN A 87 -5.74 6.00 12.56
CA ASN A 87 -7.17 6.13 12.82
C ASN A 87 -7.56 5.34 14.08
N LEU A 88 -8.12 6.03 15.08
CA LEU A 88 -8.59 5.42 16.34
C LEU A 88 -9.72 4.42 16.14
N ARG A 89 -10.49 4.55 15.04
CA ARG A 89 -11.64 3.70 14.76
C ARG A 89 -11.35 2.58 13.75
N LEU A 90 -10.06 2.26 13.54
CA LEU A 90 -9.64 1.20 12.62
C LEU A 90 -10.32 -0.14 12.94
N GLY A 91 -10.28 -0.56 14.21
CA GLY A 91 -10.86 -1.83 14.63
C GLY A 91 -12.38 -1.87 14.48
N GLU A 92 -13.07 -0.75 14.72
CA GLU A 92 -14.52 -0.62 14.52
C GLU A 92 -14.89 -0.76 13.04
N LEU A 93 -14.11 -0.15 12.15
CA LEU A 93 -14.31 -0.29 10.71
C LEU A 93 -14.17 -1.75 10.25
N ILE A 94 -13.12 -2.44 10.70
CA ILE A 94 -12.89 -3.84 10.33
C ILE A 94 -14.06 -4.71 10.79
N ASP A 95 -14.49 -4.56 12.04
CA ASP A 95 -15.66 -5.27 12.58
C ASP A 95 -16.93 -4.98 11.75
N GLY A 96 -17.11 -3.72 11.35
CA GLY A 96 -18.23 -3.31 10.50
C GLY A 96 -18.20 -3.94 9.11
N ILE A 97 -17.04 -3.97 8.46
CA ILE A 97 -16.85 -4.60 7.16
C ILE A 97 -17.15 -6.10 7.24
N LYS A 98 -16.59 -6.81 8.23
CA LYS A 98 -16.77 -8.26 8.41
C LYS A 98 -18.20 -8.67 8.77
N LYS A 99 -19.02 -7.75 9.27
CA LYS A 99 -20.46 -7.99 9.50
C LYS A 99 -21.30 -7.93 8.21
N ILE A 100 -20.83 -7.26 7.18
CA ILE A 100 -21.61 -7.01 5.96
C ILE A 100 -21.02 -7.66 4.72
N SER A 101 -19.83 -8.27 4.82
CA SER A 101 -19.14 -8.89 3.68
C SER A 101 -18.28 -10.06 4.15
N ASP A 102 -18.27 -11.13 3.34
CA ASP A 102 -17.36 -12.28 3.49
C ASP A 102 -16.03 -12.09 2.75
N ILE A 103 -15.86 -10.96 2.04
CA ILE A 103 -14.61 -10.63 1.36
C ILE A 103 -13.54 -10.38 2.44
N PRO A 104 -12.40 -11.07 2.39
CA PRO A 104 -11.36 -10.93 3.41
C PRO A 104 -10.81 -9.49 3.48
N VAL A 105 -10.48 -9.05 4.69
CA VAL A 105 -9.96 -7.70 4.96
C VAL A 105 -8.45 -7.75 5.09
N ALA A 106 -7.75 -6.92 4.31
CA ALA A 106 -6.31 -6.72 4.42
C ALA A 106 -5.99 -5.29 4.89
N ILE A 107 -4.95 -5.15 5.72
CA ILE A 107 -4.42 -3.84 6.14
C ILE A 107 -3.03 -3.66 5.56
N LEU A 108 -2.79 -2.57 4.83
CA LEU A 108 -1.46 -2.13 4.43
C LEU A 108 -0.99 -1.05 5.39
N THR A 109 -0.03 -1.37 6.22
CA THR A 109 0.52 -0.47 7.24
C THR A 109 2.03 -0.42 7.16
N ASN A 110 2.65 0.68 7.58
CA ASN A 110 4.10 0.70 7.75
C ASN A 110 4.56 -0.03 9.04
N GLY A 111 3.63 -0.48 9.88
CA GLY A 111 3.88 -1.29 11.07
C GLY A 111 4.43 -0.54 12.28
N THR A 112 4.79 0.73 12.14
CA THR A 112 5.52 1.48 13.17
C THR A 112 4.77 1.68 14.48
N LEU A 113 3.44 1.57 14.49
CA LEU A 113 2.63 1.71 15.70
C LEU A 113 2.25 0.36 16.34
N LEU A 114 2.68 -0.78 15.79
CA LEU A 114 2.37 -2.11 16.35
C LEU A 114 3.03 -2.38 17.71
N TYR A 115 3.96 -1.53 18.16
CA TYR A 115 4.45 -1.60 19.54
C TYR A 115 3.36 -1.23 20.58
N LYS A 116 2.27 -0.57 20.14
CA LYS A 116 1.11 -0.23 20.98
C LYS A 116 0.10 -1.38 20.98
N GLU A 117 -0.34 -1.79 22.17
CA GLU A 117 -1.30 -2.89 22.35
C GLU A 117 -2.66 -2.59 21.70
N ASP A 118 -3.17 -1.36 21.84
CA ASP A 118 -4.44 -0.93 21.23
C ASP A 118 -4.41 -1.02 19.69
N VAL A 119 -3.25 -0.71 19.08
CA VAL A 119 -3.07 -0.83 17.63
C VAL A 119 -3.02 -2.29 17.20
N ARG A 120 -2.32 -3.15 17.97
CA ARG A 120 -2.31 -4.58 17.69
C ARG A 120 -3.70 -5.19 17.79
N ALA A 121 -4.47 -4.83 18.83
CA ALA A 121 -5.84 -5.28 19.01
C ALA A 121 -6.77 -4.88 17.85
N ASP A 122 -6.61 -3.65 17.31
CA ASP A 122 -7.34 -3.22 16.12
C ASP A 122 -6.94 -4.01 14.87
N CYS A 123 -5.62 -4.16 14.63
CA CYS A 123 -5.10 -4.87 13.46
C CYS A 123 -5.41 -6.37 13.49
N ALA A 124 -5.49 -6.98 14.67
CA ALA A 124 -5.77 -8.42 14.83
C ALA A 124 -7.19 -8.82 14.38
N LYS A 125 -8.07 -7.86 14.12
CA LYS A 125 -9.41 -8.11 13.57
C LYS A 125 -9.42 -8.37 12.06
N ALA A 126 -8.35 -8.02 11.36
CA ALA A 126 -8.20 -8.27 9.92
C ALA A 126 -7.86 -9.74 9.62
N ASP A 127 -7.95 -10.15 8.35
CA ASP A 127 -7.57 -11.49 7.91
C ASP A 127 -6.08 -11.53 7.49
N VAL A 128 -5.59 -10.42 6.94
CA VAL A 128 -4.18 -10.25 6.53
C VAL A 128 -3.70 -8.87 6.96
N VAL A 129 -2.50 -8.81 7.55
CA VAL A 129 -1.81 -7.55 7.81
C VAL A 129 -0.49 -7.54 7.04
N MET A 130 -0.24 -6.46 6.32
CA MET A 130 0.91 -6.29 5.45
C MET A 130 1.78 -5.14 5.97
N PRO A 131 2.62 -5.40 6.98
CA PRO A 131 3.54 -4.39 7.51
C PRO A 131 4.79 -4.26 6.63
N SER A 132 5.55 -3.17 6.81
CA SER A 132 6.81 -2.93 6.11
C SER A 132 8.02 -2.99 7.05
N LEU A 133 9.14 -3.52 6.55
CA LEU A 133 10.45 -3.51 7.23
C LEU A 133 11.55 -3.30 6.19
N ASP A 134 12.03 -2.06 6.05
CA ASP A 134 12.97 -1.69 4.98
C ASP A 134 14.42 -1.54 5.45
N ALA A 135 14.67 -1.71 6.74
CA ALA A 135 15.97 -1.55 7.37
C ALA A 135 16.19 -2.56 8.49
N GLY A 136 17.44 -2.91 8.72
CA GLY A 136 17.84 -3.76 9.84
C GLY A 136 18.51 -2.99 10.99
N ASP A 137 18.71 -1.68 10.84
CA ASP A 137 19.28 -0.81 11.89
C ASP A 137 18.71 0.62 11.81
N GLU A 138 18.90 1.38 12.89
CA GLU A 138 18.37 2.74 13.05
C GLU A 138 18.87 3.69 11.95
N LYS A 139 20.17 3.66 11.66
CA LYS A 139 20.78 4.55 10.66
C LYS A 139 20.16 4.39 9.28
N THR A 140 19.91 3.16 8.87
CA THR A 140 19.28 2.85 7.57
C THR A 140 17.79 3.17 7.60
N PHE A 141 17.12 2.92 8.72
CA PHE A 141 15.71 3.28 8.94
C PHE A 141 15.49 4.79 8.82
N GLU A 142 16.32 5.60 9.48
CA GLU A 142 16.29 7.06 9.38
C GLU A 142 16.53 7.55 7.95
N ARG A 143 17.44 6.91 7.20
CA ARG A 143 17.77 7.30 5.83
C ARG A 143 16.65 6.99 4.84
N ILE A 144 15.99 5.86 4.98
CA ILE A 144 14.98 5.37 4.02
C ILE A 144 13.59 5.83 4.42
N ASN A 145 13.21 5.58 5.68
CA ASN A 145 11.82 5.76 6.13
C ASN A 145 11.58 7.11 6.81
N ARG A 146 12.62 7.81 7.26
CA ARG A 146 12.53 9.12 7.92
C ARG A 146 11.43 9.14 8.98
N PRO A 147 11.54 8.33 10.04
CA PRO A 147 10.47 8.16 11.03
C PRO A 147 10.19 9.44 11.83
N HIS A 148 9.01 9.48 12.46
CA HIS A 148 8.78 10.43 13.54
C HIS A 148 9.82 10.19 14.66
N LYS A 149 10.28 11.24 15.31
CA LYS A 149 11.39 11.22 16.31
C LYS A 149 11.19 10.24 17.48
N ASP A 150 9.95 9.87 17.76
CA ASP A 150 9.58 8.94 18.84
C ASP A 150 9.39 7.50 18.34
N ILE A 151 9.82 7.19 17.12
CA ILE A 151 9.79 5.84 16.53
C ILE A 151 11.22 5.39 16.27
N SER A 152 11.57 4.20 16.75
CA SER A 152 12.84 3.52 16.48
C SER A 152 12.63 2.22 15.71
N ILE A 153 13.68 1.74 15.05
CA ILE A 153 13.68 0.42 14.40
C ILE A 153 13.44 -0.71 15.40
N GLU A 154 13.94 -0.58 16.63
CA GLU A 154 13.74 -1.54 17.70
C GLU A 154 12.26 -1.65 18.09
N ASN A 155 11.57 -0.51 18.25
CA ASN A 155 10.12 -0.48 18.50
C ASN A 155 9.32 -1.09 17.35
N LEU A 156 9.72 -0.86 16.10
CA LEU A 156 9.10 -1.47 14.93
C LEU A 156 9.24 -3.00 14.98
N ILE A 157 10.47 -3.51 15.14
CA ILE A 157 10.73 -4.96 15.15
C ILE A 157 10.04 -5.63 16.34
N SER A 158 10.18 -5.09 17.56
CA SER A 158 9.54 -5.64 18.75
C SER A 158 8.03 -5.63 18.68
N GLY A 159 7.44 -4.56 18.11
CA GLY A 159 6.00 -4.48 17.85
C GLY A 159 5.51 -5.52 16.86
N LEU A 160 6.25 -5.78 15.79
CA LEU A 160 5.95 -6.84 14.82
C LEU A 160 6.06 -8.24 15.43
N CYS A 161 7.06 -8.48 16.30
CA CYS A 161 7.19 -9.74 17.03
C CYS A 161 6.01 -9.97 17.98
N ALA A 162 5.66 -8.96 18.79
CA ALA A 162 4.51 -9.02 19.69
C ALA A 162 3.20 -9.27 18.91
N PHE A 163 3.04 -8.58 17.77
CA PHE A 163 1.88 -8.77 16.92
C PHE A 163 1.79 -10.21 16.38
N ARG A 164 2.93 -10.82 15.98
CA ARG A 164 2.94 -12.22 15.54
C ARG A 164 2.48 -13.18 16.64
N ASP A 165 2.83 -12.91 17.88
CA ASP A 165 2.44 -13.77 19.00
C ASP A 165 0.94 -13.67 19.34
N GLU A 166 0.30 -12.54 19.03
CA GLU A 166 -1.11 -12.25 19.30
C GLU A 166 -2.04 -12.53 18.10
N PHE A 167 -1.50 -12.54 16.86
CA PHE A 167 -2.28 -12.59 15.64
C PHE A 167 -2.23 -13.94 14.94
N ALA A 168 -3.39 -14.60 14.82
CA ALA A 168 -3.52 -15.89 14.13
C ALA A 168 -3.68 -15.77 12.60
N GLY A 169 -3.97 -14.57 12.09
CA GLY A 169 -4.11 -14.31 10.65
C GLY A 169 -2.77 -14.21 9.91
N GLY A 170 -2.84 -13.86 8.63
CA GLY A 170 -1.66 -13.78 7.76
C GLY A 170 -0.84 -12.50 7.95
N ILE A 171 0.46 -12.62 8.23
CA ILE A 171 1.43 -11.51 8.19
C ILE A 171 2.24 -11.62 6.91
N TRP A 172 2.02 -10.69 5.97
CA TRP A 172 2.77 -10.62 4.72
C TRP A 172 3.69 -9.40 4.77
N LEU A 173 4.93 -9.62 5.19
CA LEU A 173 5.91 -8.55 5.40
C LEU A 173 6.39 -7.99 4.05
N GLU A 174 6.25 -6.70 3.83
CA GLU A 174 6.88 -6.02 2.68
C GLU A 174 8.28 -5.56 3.05
N VAL A 175 9.25 -5.79 2.16
CA VAL A 175 10.59 -5.22 2.24
C VAL A 175 10.86 -4.43 0.97
N PHE A 176 11.02 -3.11 1.11
CA PHE A 176 11.28 -2.24 -0.02
C PHE A 176 12.79 -1.97 -0.15
N PHE A 177 13.39 -2.48 -1.24
CA PHE A 177 14.80 -2.29 -1.51
C PHE A 177 15.06 -1.07 -2.40
N VAL A 178 16.00 -0.22 -1.96
CA VAL A 178 16.47 0.96 -2.67
C VAL A 178 17.97 0.79 -2.94
N GLU A 179 18.36 0.86 -4.22
CA GLU A 179 19.77 0.66 -4.63
C GLU A 179 20.70 1.65 -3.91
N GLY A 180 21.73 1.09 -3.28
CA GLY A 180 22.73 1.86 -2.52
C GLY A 180 22.32 2.38 -1.15
N LEU A 181 21.10 2.04 -0.66
CA LEU A 181 20.64 2.41 0.67
C LEU A 181 20.56 1.22 1.64
N ASN A 182 19.93 0.11 1.23
CA ASN A 182 19.75 -1.10 2.04
C ASN A 182 20.09 -2.39 1.30
N THR A 183 20.97 -2.31 0.30
CA THR A 183 21.30 -3.42 -0.60
C THR A 183 22.69 -4.00 -0.38
N ASP A 184 23.43 -3.55 0.61
CA ASP A 184 24.70 -4.15 1.02
C ASP A 184 24.45 -5.42 1.85
N ALA A 185 25.49 -6.27 1.93
CA ALA A 185 25.41 -7.56 2.59
C ALA A 185 25.09 -7.47 4.09
N GLU A 186 25.55 -6.41 4.77
CA GLU A 186 25.28 -6.19 6.19
C GLU A 186 23.81 -5.88 6.44
N GLN A 187 23.22 -4.97 5.65
CA GLN A 187 21.80 -4.64 5.77
C GLN A 187 20.91 -5.83 5.43
N ILE A 188 21.24 -6.58 4.39
CA ILE A 188 20.49 -7.80 4.02
C ILE A 188 20.53 -8.83 5.16
N ALA A 189 21.68 -9.00 5.80
CA ALA A 189 21.82 -9.90 6.95
C ALA A 189 20.96 -9.44 8.13
N LYS A 190 20.99 -8.15 8.50
CA LYS A 190 20.18 -7.58 9.59
C LYS A 190 18.68 -7.71 9.31
N ILE A 191 18.24 -7.45 8.07
CA ILE A 191 16.84 -7.62 7.67
C ILE A 191 16.44 -9.09 7.77
N ARG A 192 17.29 -10.02 7.31
CA ARG A 192 17.03 -11.47 7.44
C ARG A 192 16.88 -11.88 8.92
N ASP A 193 17.75 -11.40 9.79
CA ASP A 193 17.69 -11.72 11.22
C ASP A 193 16.38 -11.19 11.83
N ALA A 194 15.97 -9.97 11.50
CA ALA A 194 14.68 -9.41 11.89
C ALA A 194 13.49 -10.22 11.36
N ILE A 195 13.52 -10.65 10.09
CA ILE A 195 12.51 -11.56 9.51
C ILE A 195 12.41 -12.85 10.33
N GLY A 196 13.56 -13.41 10.74
CA GLY A 196 13.62 -14.60 11.60
C GLY A 196 12.95 -14.42 12.95
N LEU A 197 13.06 -13.24 13.55
CA LEU A 197 12.40 -12.88 14.82
C LEU A 197 10.89 -12.67 14.63
N ILE A 198 10.48 -11.95 13.58
CA ILE A 198 9.08 -11.60 13.29
C ILE A 198 8.27 -12.83 12.85
N ARG A 199 8.88 -13.80 12.16
CA ARG A 199 8.25 -15.03 11.67
C ARG A 199 7.02 -14.79 10.79
N PRO A 200 7.11 -13.93 9.75
CA PRO A 200 5.99 -13.67 8.85
C PRO A 200 5.61 -14.94 8.05
N ASP A 201 4.37 -14.98 7.53
CA ASP A 201 3.91 -16.06 6.66
C ASP A 201 4.48 -15.94 5.25
N LYS A 202 4.64 -14.69 4.76
CA LYS A 202 5.27 -14.32 3.49
C LYS A 202 6.16 -13.10 3.65
N VAL A 203 7.19 -13.01 2.82
CA VAL A 203 8.03 -11.81 2.69
C VAL A 203 8.00 -11.36 1.24
N GLN A 204 7.57 -10.13 1.00
CA GLN A 204 7.33 -9.58 -0.33
C GLN A 204 8.32 -8.48 -0.67
N LEU A 205 9.26 -8.78 -1.56
CA LEU A 205 10.30 -7.85 -1.97
C LEU A 205 9.81 -6.92 -3.06
N ASN A 206 9.99 -5.63 -2.83
CA ASN A 206 9.60 -4.58 -3.75
C ASN A 206 10.77 -3.62 -4.02
N THR A 207 10.66 -2.80 -5.07
CA THR A 207 11.62 -1.74 -5.40
C THR A 207 10.93 -0.60 -6.15
N ALA A 208 11.64 0.50 -6.37
CA ALA A 208 11.13 1.75 -6.94
C ALA A 208 10.81 1.68 -8.45
N VAL A 209 9.84 0.85 -8.83
CA VAL A 209 9.39 0.70 -10.23
C VAL A 209 8.46 1.83 -10.71
N ARG A 210 8.02 2.70 -9.82
CA ARG A 210 7.18 3.90 -10.10
C ARG A 210 7.85 5.15 -9.59
N PRO A 211 7.42 6.36 -10.04
CA PRO A 211 7.88 7.63 -9.47
C PRO A 211 7.73 7.67 -7.94
N THR A 212 8.70 8.25 -7.29
CA THR A 212 8.88 8.29 -5.83
C THR A 212 8.97 9.72 -5.33
N ALA A 213 8.85 9.93 -4.01
CA ALA A 213 8.95 11.25 -3.37
C ALA A 213 10.29 11.94 -3.68
N GLU A 214 11.38 11.18 -3.69
CA GLU A 214 12.70 11.67 -4.10
C GLU A 214 13.01 11.18 -5.52
N THR A 215 13.55 12.06 -6.35
CA THR A 215 13.77 11.79 -7.77
C THR A 215 15.01 10.94 -8.07
N ASP A 216 15.95 10.90 -7.15
CA ASP A 216 17.22 10.18 -7.25
C ASP A 216 17.16 8.73 -6.75
N ILE A 217 15.98 8.27 -6.30
CA ILE A 217 15.78 6.90 -5.85
C ILE A 217 15.89 5.92 -7.01
N LYS A 218 16.90 5.03 -6.91
CA LYS A 218 17.20 4.02 -7.92
C LYS A 218 16.53 2.69 -7.56
N ARG A 219 15.90 2.08 -8.56
CA ARG A 219 15.39 0.71 -8.44
C ARG A 219 16.50 -0.31 -8.57
N LEU A 220 16.30 -1.48 -7.97
CA LEU A 220 17.09 -2.66 -8.29
C LEU A 220 16.65 -3.24 -9.64
N ASN A 221 17.57 -3.93 -10.31
CA ASN A 221 17.20 -4.80 -11.42
C ASN A 221 16.56 -6.11 -10.87
N ALA A 222 15.90 -6.84 -11.77
CA ALA A 222 15.19 -8.07 -11.38
C ALA A 222 16.14 -9.15 -10.84
N GLU A 223 17.30 -9.32 -11.46
CA GLU A 223 18.30 -10.33 -11.08
C GLU A 223 18.83 -10.11 -9.66
N LYS A 224 19.19 -8.86 -9.32
CA LYS A 224 19.67 -8.50 -7.99
C LYS A 224 18.57 -8.69 -6.94
N LEU A 225 17.31 -8.31 -7.25
CA LEU A 225 16.19 -8.47 -6.33
C LEU A 225 15.86 -9.96 -6.11
N GLN A 226 15.96 -10.80 -7.15
CA GLN A 226 15.81 -12.26 -7.04
C GLN A 226 16.93 -12.89 -6.20
N ALA A 227 18.18 -12.44 -6.38
CA ALA A 227 19.31 -12.91 -5.59
C ALA A 227 19.12 -12.58 -4.09
N ILE A 228 18.63 -11.36 -3.78
CA ILE A 228 18.30 -10.98 -2.41
C ILE A 228 17.17 -11.86 -1.86
N ALA A 229 16.09 -12.08 -2.63
CA ALA A 229 14.99 -12.94 -2.19
C ALA A 229 15.48 -14.35 -1.84
N ALA A 230 16.33 -14.94 -2.66
CA ALA A 230 16.93 -16.25 -2.40
C ALA A 230 17.78 -16.26 -1.12
N SER A 231 18.51 -15.17 -0.83
CA SER A 231 19.33 -15.06 0.38
C SER A 231 18.54 -14.85 1.68
N LEU A 232 17.33 -14.28 1.57
CA LEU A 232 16.45 -14.04 2.72
C LEU A 232 15.63 -15.29 3.10
N GLY A 233 15.47 -16.25 2.19
CA GLY A 233 14.85 -17.55 2.49
C GLY A 233 13.62 -17.89 1.65
N PRO A 234 13.05 -19.10 1.84
CA PRO A 234 12.03 -19.67 0.95
C PRO A 234 10.65 -18.98 1.01
N LYS A 235 10.38 -18.19 2.05
CA LYS A 235 9.13 -17.42 2.15
C LYS A 235 9.17 -16.10 1.37
N CYS A 236 10.31 -15.79 0.73
CA CYS A 236 10.54 -14.53 0.04
C CYS A 236 10.15 -14.62 -1.42
N GLU A 237 9.33 -13.68 -1.88
CA GLU A 237 8.90 -13.53 -3.27
C GLU A 237 9.12 -12.10 -3.79
N VAL A 238 9.44 -11.95 -5.07
CA VAL A 238 9.58 -10.65 -5.72
C VAL A 238 8.24 -10.22 -6.29
N VAL A 239 7.73 -9.07 -5.85
CA VAL A 239 6.45 -8.50 -6.30
C VAL A 239 6.63 -7.24 -7.15
N ALA A 240 7.85 -6.94 -7.57
CA ALA A 240 8.21 -5.69 -8.25
C ALA A 240 7.68 -5.57 -9.68
N ASP A 241 7.29 -6.65 -10.35
CA ASP A 241 6.84 -6.60 -11.75
C ASP A 241 5.32 -6.73 -11.89
N PHE A 242 4.76 -5.82 -12.72
CA PHE A 242 3.30 -5.76 -12.98
C PHE A 242 3.03 -6.34 -14.37
N SER A 243 2.83 -7.63 -14.45
CA SER A 243 2.56 -8.34 -15.70
C SER A 243 1.29 -9.18 -15.62
N LEU A 244 0.12 -8.62 -15.25
CA LEU A 244 -1.10 -9.41 -15.34
C LEU A 244 -2.29 -8.57 -15.82
N SER A 245 -2.80 -8.97 -16.97
CA SER A 245 -4.10 -8.62 -17.50
C SER A 245 -5.17 -9.42 -16.79
N HIS A 246 -6.03 -8.78 -16.01
CA HIS A 246 -7.31 -9.35 -15.62
C HIS A 246 -8.45 -8.60 -16.29
N HIS A 247 -9.34 -9.33 -16.92
CA HIS A 247 -10.53 -8.81 -17.60
C HIS A 247 -11.59 -8.54 -16.53
N GLY A 248 -11.83 -7.27 -16.20
CA GLY A 248 -12.93 -6.82 -15.35
C GLY A 248 -14.08 -6.22 -16.17
N LYS A 249 -15.29 -6.23 -15.62
CA LYS A 249 -16.48 -5.59 -16.21
C LYS A 249 -16.30 -4.07 -16.32
N SER A 250 -16.94 -3.49 -17.33
CA SER A 250 -16.90 -2.06 -17.65
C SER A 250 -17.52 -1.19 -16.55
N PHE A 251 -16.78 -0.18 -16.11
CA PHE A 251 -17.28 0.86 -15.19
C PHE A 251 -17.93 2.01 -16.00
N GLU A 252 -19.07 2.52 -15.54
CA GLU A 252 -19.84 3.54 -16.26
C GLU A 252 -19.19 4.94 -16.22
N ASN A 253 -18.37 5.28 -15.22
CA ASN A 253 -17.71 6.59 -15.08
C ASN A 253 -16.20 6.51 -15.13
N LYS A 254 -15.66 6.05 -16.23
CA LYS A 254 -14.26 5.66 -16.41
C LYS A 254 -13.22 6.79 -16.25
N ALA A 255 -13.58 8.04 -16.50
CA ALA A 255 -12.65 9.16 -16.31
C ALA A 255 -12.40 9.46 -14.82
N GLU A 256 -13.45 9.36 -14.00
CA GLU A 256 -13.34 9.49 -12.54
C GLU A 256 -12.63 8.30 -11.92
N ASP A 257 -12.88 7.10 -12.43
CA ASP A 257 -12.16 5.89 -12.01
C ASP A 257 -10.66 5.99 -12.30
N VAL A 258 -10.28 6.46 -13.50
CA VAL A 258 -8.87 6.75 -13.83
C VAL A 258 -8.29 7.75 -12.84
N LEU A 259 -9.00 8.83 -12.55
CA LEU A 259 -8.54 9.86 -11.61
C LEU A 259 -8.43 9.30 -10.18
N SER A 260 -9.39 8.47 -9.76
CA SER A 260 -9.38 7.79 -8.45
C SER A 260 -8.13 6.94 -8.25
N ILE A 261 -7.76 6.14 -9.26
CA ILE A 261 -6.53 5.34 -9.22
C ILE A 261 -5.29 6.25 -9.18
N LEU A 262 -5.25 7.30 -10.01
CA LEU A 262 -4.10 8.20 -10.11
C LEU A 262 -3.88 9.05 -8.85
N LYS A 263 -4.94 9.37 -8.10
CA LYS A 263 -4.85 10.03 -6.79
C LYS A 263 -4.11 9.17 -5.75
N ARG A 264 -4.08 7.85 -5.92
CA ARG A 264 -3.47 6.90 -4.96
C ARG A 264 -2.03 6.57 -5.30
N ARG A 265 -1.67 6.59 -6.59
CA ARG A 265 -0.31 6.28 -7.05
C ARG A 265 -0.13 6.67 -8.50
N PRO A 266 1.11 6.97 -8.93
CA PRO A 266 1.41 7.06 -10.35
C PRO A 266 1.14 5.74 -11.07
N CYS A 267 0.44 5.78 -12.21
CA CYS A 267 0.11 4.61 -13.01
C CYS A 267 0.60 4.77 -14.45
N SER A 268 1.11 3.69 -15.04
CA SER A 268 1.33 3.60 -16.48
C SER A 268 0.00 3.40 -17.20
N LEU A 269 -0.02 3.58 -18.53
CA LEU A 269 -1.21 3.30 -19.32
C LEU A 269 -1.67 1.83 -19.17
N ASN A 270 -0.70 0.90 -19.08
CA ASN A 270 -1.01 -0.52 -18.86
C ASN A 270 -1.61 -0.77 -17.47
N ASP A 271 -1.14 -0.10 -16.42
CA ASP A 271 -1.72 -0.19 -15.08
C ASP A 271 -3.19 0.27 -15.09
N ILE A 272 -3.50 1.35 -15.82
CA ILE A 272 -4.87 1.87 -15.96
C ILE A 272 -5.75 0.88 -16.73
N CYS A 273 -5.26 0.35 -17.86
CA CYS A 273 -5.99 -0.65 -18.65
C CYS A 273 -6.34 -1.88 -17.80
N SER A 274 -5.34 -2.44 -17.11
CA SER A 274 -5.52 -3.62 -16.27
C SER A 274 -6.41 -3.35 -15.05
N GLY A 275 -6.27 -2.15 -14.46
CA GLY A 275 -7.03 -1.75 -13.27
C GLY A 275 -8.52 -1.57 -13.53
N LEU A 276 -8.86 -1.04 -14.69
CA LEU A 276 -10.24 -0.71 -15.05
C LEU A 276 -10.86 -1.69 -16.07
N GLY A 277 -10.10 -2.70 -16.51
CA GLY A 277 -10.58 -3.63 -17.52
C GLY A 277 -10.92 -2.96 -18.86
N ILE A 278 -10.23 -1.87 -19.22
CA ILE A 278 -10.48 -1.08 -20.43
C ILE A 278 -9.37 -1.25 -21.47
N GLY A 279 -9.75 -1.09 -22.73
CA GLY A 279 -8.81 -1.13 -23.84
C GLY A 279 -7.82 0.04 -23.83
N ARG A 280 -6.62 -0.18 -24.41
CA ARG A 280 -5.54 0.83 -24.46
C ARG A 280 -5.99 2.16 -25.08
N ASN A 281 -6.74 2.12 -26.18
CA ASN A 281 -7.22 3.33 -26.87
C ASN A 281 -8.24 4.09 -25.99
N GLU A 282 -9.05 3.37 -25.24
CA GLU A 282 -10.01 3.93 -24.30
C GLU A 282 -9.31 4.59 -23.11
N ALA A 283 -8.36 3.90 -22.47
CA ALA A 283 -7.54 4.46 -21.40
C ALA A 283 -6.81 5.73 -21.88
N LEU A 284 -6.23 5.71 -23.07
CA LEU A 284 -5.53 6.85 -23.65
C LEU A 284 -6.45 8.05 -23.81
N LYS A 285 -7.72 7.85 -24.24
CA LYS A 285 -8.72 8.92 -24.36
C LYS A 285 -8.96 9.64 -23.03
N TYR A 286 -9.16 8.88 -21.94
CA TYR A 286 -9.39 9.45 -20.62
C TYR A 286 -8.14 10.19 -20.09
N VAL A 287 -6.97 9.56 -20.19
CA VAL A 287 -5.71 10.15 -19.77
C VAL A 287 -5.43 11.45 -20.53
N THR A 288 -5.56 11.45 -21.85
CA THR A 288 -5.38 12.65 -22.68
C THR A 288 -6.37 13.75 -22.29
N GLY A 289 -7.64 13.39 -22.05
CA GLY A 289 -8.66 14.34 -21.62
C GLY A 289 -8.34 14.99 -20.26
N LEU A 290 -7.83 14.20 -19.30
CA LEU A 290 -7.41 14.69 -17.98
C LEU A 290 -6.16 15.56 -18.07
N GLN A 291 -5.20 15.23 -18.94
CA GLN A 291 -4.01 16.06 -19.19
C GLN A 291 -4.36 17.40 -19.83
N HIS A 292 -5.24 17.42 -20.83
CA HIS A 292 -5.71 18.68 -21.47
C HIS A 292 -6.43 19.61 -20.48
N LYS A 293 -7.11 19.04 -19.47
CA LYS A 293 -7.73 19.80 -18.39
C LYS A 293 -6.74 20.24 -17.31
N GLY A 294 -5.46 19.89 -17.42
CA GLY A 294 -4.43 20.21 -16.43
C GLY A 294 -4.61 19.48 -15.09
N ILE A 295 -5.42 18.40 -15.05
CA ILE A 295 -5.70 17.65 -13.82
C ILE A 295 -4.57 16.68 -13.51
N ILE A 296 -3.94 16.10 -14.54
CA ILE A 296 -2.84 15.15 -14.42
C ILE A 296 -1.68 15.56 -15.34
N HIS A 297 -0.48 15.12 -14.98
CA HIS A 297 0.70 15.21 -15.84
C HIS A 297 1.34 13.84 -16.06
N SER A 298 2.26 13.76 -17.02
CA SER A 298 3.06 12.56 -17.26
C SER A 298 4.50 12.75 -16.79
N GLU A 299 5.07 11.70 -16.21
CA GLU A 299 6.45 11.62 -15.77
C GLU A 299 7.10 10.38 -16.38
N LYS A 300 8.33 10.49 -16.90
CA LYS A 300 9.06 9.36 -17.45
C LYS A 300 10.05 8.82 -16.42
N LYS A 301 9.95 7.52 -16.11
CA LYS A 301 10.90 6.79 -15.25
C LYS A 301 11.30 5.48 -15.92
N ASP A 302 12.59 5.21 -16.02
CA ASP A 302 13.14 3.97 -16.58
C ASP A 302 12.56 3.58 -17.95
N GLY A 303 12.38 4.57 -18.83
CA GLY A 303 11.81 4.38 -20.16
C GLY A 303 10.29 4.22 -20.23
N ARG A 304 9.60 4.14 -19.09
CA ARG A 304 8.13 4.05 -18.98
C ARG A 304 7.53 5.41 -18.67
N ILE A 305 6.31 5.67 -19.19
CA ILE A 305 5.53 6.86 -18.89
C ILE A 305 4.52 6.51 -17.79
N PHE A 306 4.51 7.32 -16.74
CA PHE A 306 3.53 7.26 -15.67
C PHE A 306 2.70 8.55 -15.65
N PHE A 307 1.43 8.44 -15.31
CA PHE A 307 0.52 9.54 -15.11
C PHE A 307 0.31 9.76 -13.61
N LYS A 308 0.22 11.04 -13.21
CA LYS A 308 0.11 11.47 -11.83
C LYS A 308 -0.81 12.70 -11.76
N VAL A 309 -1.55 12.84 -10.67
CA VAL A 309 -2.35 14.03 -10.38
C VAL A 309 -1.41 15.20 -10.05
N ASN A 310 -1.77 16.41 -10.50
CA ASN A 310 -1.02 17.64 -10.24
C ASN A 310 -1.08 18.07 -8.78
#